data_41ad82d9d55a188d8cc2a25a0ef074aa
#
_entry.id   41ad82d9d55a188d8cc2a25a0ef074aa
#
_cell.length_a   1.000
_cell.length_b   1.000
_cell.length_c   1.000
_cell.angle_alpha   90.00
_cell.angle_beta   90.00
_cell.angle_gamma   90.00
#
_symmetry.space_group_name_H-M   'P 1'
#
loop_
_entity.id
_entity.type
_entity.pdbx_description
1 polymer ?
#
loop_
_entity_poly.entity_id
_entity_poly.type
_entity_poly.pdbx_seq_one_letter_code
_entity_poly.pdbx_strand_id
1 'polypeptide(L)'
;MKLRNWRRVMAPAAIFLAAGLACGTALAQTSSDSQELQNSANPQLWPSMGQNFALDRHSALKQINASNASHLEMIWSQSLGTLRGQEGQPIVVDVEGKPMMFFVSGWPNIVQALDLSSPDHPVEVWNYVKKTDRDLSAVPRACCDTVNRGLNYADGKVLFNTLDGYLIALDAMTGKVDWEVKHAYPDHGETVTNAPLIADNKVIVGFGGDEFAARGRLEAYDLATGKLLWRYWDNGTDQEIGLTPETNRANPQYGTYGHKTGLTYPGDEWKRGGGAPWAWYSYDPQLKLMYYGSGNPGLWSPSYRCGANPPTQKACNDGKWDNKWSMSIFARNVDTGKVAWVYQMTPFDQWDYDGVNEPILVDLTINGKKHKALVHFDRNGFAYVLDRTNGTLLEAHKYVAVNWAEKVDMKTGRPVKVYEHSPLLVNQMAQACPSAMGGKDQQPASVDPNNPEIFYVPTNNWCMQDTPQTRTSMQQGVVYVFANVYMYEHKPGVAGRIKAFNVVTGKTLWNNPDKYPDWGGTLNTAGGVVFYGSLGGDFRAVDAKTGRILWSRKLGSGIIGNPITYQVDGHQYVSVFAGIGGWIGLPVTAGLDLSDKYGAIGATAMAKATHLNEIPQGGELYTFRLQD
;
A
#
# COMPACT_ATOMS: atom_id res chain seq x y z
N MET A 1 -77.15 -75.92 -1.02
CA MET A 1 -77.33 -75.26 0.30
C MET A 1 -75.99 -74.98 0.92
N LYS A 2 -75.72 -73.64 1.13
CA LYS A 2 -74.62 -72.99 1.82
C LYS A 2 -73.20 -73.34 1.39
N LEU A 3 -72.69 -72.45 0.56
CA LEU A 3 -71.31 -72.14 0.22
C LEU A 3 -70.47 -71.69 1.44
N ARG A 4 -69.20 -72.08 1.50
CA ARG A 4 -68.23 -71.46 2.37
C ARG A 4 -67.00 -71.11 1.54
N ASN A 5 -66.74 -69.76 1.39
CA ASN A 5 -65.62 -69.12 0.73
C ASN A 5 -64.34 -69.35 1.52
N TRP A 6 -63.27 -69.72 0.82
CA TRP A 6 -61.92 -69.56 1.30
C TRP A 6 -61.20 -68.51 0.45
N ARG A 7 -60.91 -67.38 1.05
CA ARG A 7 -60.03 -66.37 0.48
C ARG A 7 -58.56 -66.76 0.78
N ARG A 8 -57.80 -66.95 -0.27
CA ARG A 8 -56.31 -66.96 -0.17
C ARG A 8 -55.80 -65.55 -0.08
N VAL A 9 -55.07 -65.26 0.98
CA VAL A 9 -54.31 -64.01 1.17
C VAL A 9 -52.92 -64.19 0.49
N MET A 10 -52.68 -63.43 -0.58
CA MET A 10 -51.35 -63.27 -1.14
C MET A 10 -50.63 -62.12 -0.38
N ALA A 11 -49.50 -62.44 0.19
CA ALA A 11 -48.60 -61.43 0.74
C ALA A 11 -47.77 -60.78 -0.39
N PRO A 12 -47.58 -59.44 -0.41
CA PRO A 12 -46.69 -58.79 -1.39
C PRO A 12 -45.22 -58.92 -0.95
N ALA A 13 -44.39 -59.36 -1.88
CA ALA A 13 -42.93 -59.35 -1.75
C ALA A 13 -42.43 -57.90 -1.76
N ALA A 14 -41.80 -57.46 -0.67
CA ALA A 14 -41.14 -56.17 -0.59
C ALA A 14 -39.80 -56.25 -1.31
N ILE A 15 -39.68 -55.53 -2.42
CA ILE A 15 -38.41 -55.29 -3.10
C ILE A 15 -37.70 -54.17 -2.32
N PHE A 16 -36.63 -54.47 -1.59
CA PHE A 16 -35.72 -53.47 -1.03
C PHE A 16 -34.83 -52.92 -2.15
N LEU A 17 -35.14 -51.70 -2.66
CA LEU A 17 -34.20 -50.90 -3.39
C LEU A 17 -33.18 -50.30 -2.37
N ALA A 18 -31.96 -50.78 -2.34
CA ALA A 18 -30.87 -50.15 -1.66
C ALA A 18 -30.44 -48.90 -2.47
N ALA A 19 -30.99 -47.74 -2.10
CA ALA A 19 -30.45 -46.45 -2.55
C ALA A 19 -29.14 -46.19 -1.81
N GLY A 20 -28.02 -46.46 -2.48
CA GLY A 20 -26.70 -46.05 -2.02
C GLY A 20 -26.65 -44.50 -2.00
N LEU A 21 -26.78 -43.90 -0.81
CA LEU A 21 -26.36 -42.51 -0.59
C LEU A 21 -24.83 -42.48 -0.73
N ALA A 22 -24.36 -42.08 -1.89
CA ALA A 22 -23.02 -41.56 -2.03
C ALA A 22 -22.97 -40.23 -1.28
N CYS A 23 -22.62 -40.29 0.01
CA CYS A 23 -22.25 -39.10 0.79
C CYS A 23 -20.90 -38.62 0.25
N GLY A 24 -20.93 -37.85 -0.84
CA GLY A 24 -19.78 -37.08 -1.25
C GLY A 24 -19.52 -36.08 -0.12
N THR A 25 -18.48 -36.33 0.66
CA THR A 25 -17.90 -35.32 1.54
C THR A 25 -17.41 -34.21 0.61
N ALA A 26 -18.25 -33.20 0.37
CA ALA A 26 -17.78 -31.91 -0.10
C ALA A 26 -16.82 -31.45 1.00
N LEU A 27 -15.52 -31.51 0.73
CA LEU A 27 -14.54 -30.82 1.53
C LEU A 27 -15.00 -29.36 1.53
N ALA A 28 -15.40 -28.86 2.68
CA ALA A 28 -15.75 -27.46 2.83
C ALA A 28 -14.49 -26.66 2.40
N GLN A 29 -14.61 -25.93 1.31
CA GLN A 29 -13.54 -25.07 0.82
C GLN A 29 -13.17 -24.12 1.95
N THR A 30 -11.91 -24.15 2.39
CA THR A 30 -11.41 -23.23 3.41
C THR A 30 -11.57 -21.82 2.88
N SER A 31 -12.11 -20.89 3.68
CA SER A 31 -12.20 -19.49 3.23
C SER A 31 -10.81 -18.91 3.00
N SER A 32 -10.68 -17.93 2.09
CA SER A 32 -9.41 -17.23 1.85
C SER A 32 -8.82 -16.64 3.14
N ASP A 33 -9.66 -16.15 4.04
CA ASP A 33 -9.23 -15.62 5.34
C ASP A 33 -8.60 -16.71 6.23
N SER A 34 -9.21 -17.90 6.27
CA SER A 34 -8.67 -19.02 7.04
C SER A 34 -7.33 -19.48 6.47
N GLN A 35 -7.16 -19.50 5.16
CA GLN A 35 -5.90 -19.85 4.50
C GLN A 35 -4.81 -18.82 4.82
N GLU A 36 -5.11 -17.52 4.68
CA GLU A 36 -4.15 -16.45 4.99
C GLU A 36 -3.75 -16.46 6.47
N LEU A 37 -4.71 -16.64 7.39
CA LEU A 37 -4.42 -16.72 8.82
C LEU A 37 -3.55 -17.95 9.18
N GLN A 38 -3.73 -19.09 8.50
CA GLN A 38 -2.87 -20.26 8.67
C GLN A 38 -1.48 -20.01 8.10
N ASN A 39 -1.40 -19.45 6.89
CA ASN A 39 -0.13 -19.17 6.22
C ASN A 39 0.70 -18.15 7.01
N SER A 40 0.08 -17.07 7.45
CA SER A 40 0.77 -16.01 8.22
C SER A 40 1.16 -16.43 9.63
N ALA A 41 0.47 -17.42 10.21
CA ALA A 41 0.87 -18.05 11.48
C ALA A 41 2.05 -19.03 11.34
N ASN A 42 2.36 -19.47 10.10
CA ASN A 42 3.54 -20.31 9.85
C ASN A 42 4.77 -19.40 9.64
N PRO A 43 5.74 -19.38 10.60
CA PRO A 43 6.89 -18.50 10.51
C PRO A 43 7.84 -18.83 9.33
N GLN A 44 7.68 -20.01 8.71
CA GLN A 44 8.47 -20.41 7.54
C GLN A 44 8.03 -19.71 6.25
N LEU A 45 6.82 -19.12 6.23
CA LEU A 45 6.24 -18.49 5.05
C LEU A 45 6.29 -16.95 5.15
N TRP A 46 6.14 -16.33 3.98
CA TRP A 46 5.84 -14.91 3.81
C TRP A 46 4.69 -14.77 2.82
N PRO A 47 3.44 -15.04 3.24
CA PRO A 47 2.35 -15.35 2.32
C PRO A 47 1.73 -14.16 1.61
N SER A 48 1.93 -12.94 2.13
CA SER A 48 1.31 -11.73 1.60
C SER A 48 2.22 -10.51 1.69
N MET A 49 1.79 -9.38 1.14
CA MET A 49 2.61 -8.17 1.01
C MET A 49 3.07 -7.59 2.36
N GLY A 50 2.29 -7.72 3.41
CA GLY A 50 2.63 -7.27 4.76
C GLY A 50 3.04 -8.39 5.72
N GLN A 51 3.25 -9.60 5.24
CA GLN A 51 3.38 -10.86 5.98
C GLN A 51 2.00 -11.38 6.46
N ASN A 52 1.08 -10.49 6.83
CA ASN A 52 -0.26 -10.80 7.30
C ASN A 52 -1.24 -9.65 6.99
N PHE A 53 -2.49 -9.83 7.33
CA PHE A 53 -3.54 -8.82 7.16
C PHE A 53 -3.30 -7.52 7.92
N ALA A 54 -2.51 -7.54 9.00
CA ALA A 54 -2.20 -6.36 9.81
C ALA A 54 -1.10 -5.48 9.19
N LEU A 55 -0.37 -5.98 8.20
CA LEU A 55 0.77 -5.32 7.56
C LEU A 55 1.91 -5.01 8.55
N ASP A 56 2.12 -5.84 9.58
CA ASP A 56 3.14 -5.58 10.61
C ASP A 56 4.58 -5.81 10.13
N ARG A 57 4.76 -6.57 9.04
CA ARG A 57 6.06 -6.89 8.44
C ARG A 57 7.06 -7.46 9.45
N HIS A 58 6.53 -8.31 10.35
CA HIS A 58 7.29 -9.01 11.37
C HIS A 58 7.41 -10.50 11.05
N SER A 59 8.58 -11.07 11.31
CA SER A 59 8.78 -12.51 11.27
C SER A 59 9.17 -13.08 12.64
N ALA A 60 8.52 -14.17 13.03
CA ALA A 60 8.87 -14.90 14.26
C ALA A 60 10.19 -15.70 14.13
N LEU A 61 10.82 -15.74 12.96
CA LEU A 61 12.12 -16.36 12.74
C LEU A 61 13.23 -15.63 13.50
N LYS A 62 14.17 -16.38 14.06
CA LYS A 62 15.26 -15.88 14.93
C LYS A 62 16.62 -16.53 14.66
N GLN A 63 16.74 -17.38 13.64
CA GLN A 63 18.03 -17.98 13.29
C GLN A 63 19.04 -16.90 12.93
N ILE A 64 18.63 -15.92 12.08
CA ILE A 64 19.38 -14.69 11.86
C ILE A 64 19.07 -13.73 13.01
N ASN A 65 20.11 -13.33 13.75
CA ASN A 65 19.97 -12.50 14.95
C ASN A 65 21.12 -11.50 15.10
N ALA A 66 21.03 -10.62 16.11
CA ALA A 66 21.99 -9.56 16.30
C ALA A 66 23.45 -10.02 16.53
N SER A 67 23.67 -11.29 16.91
CA SER A 67 25.02 -11.82 17.16
C SER A 67 25.67 -12.45 15.92
N ASN A 68 24.88 -12.87 14.91
CA ASN A 68 25.37 -13.62 13.75
C ASN A 68 25.03 -12.96 12.38
N ALA A 69 24.23 -11.90 12.37
CA ALA A 69 23.86 -11.22 11.11
C ALA A 69 25.07 -10.76 10.28
N SER A 70 26.23 -10.57 10.90
CA SER A 70 27.49 -10.24 10.21
C SER A 70 27.98 -11.35 9.27
N HIS A 71 27.48 -12.58 9.39
CA HIS A 71 27.83 -13.74 8.57
C HIS A 71 26.82 -13.99 7.43
N LEU A 72 25.97 -13.03 7.10
CA LEU A 72 25.08 -13.13 5.96
C LEU A 72 25.84 -13.10 4.64
N GLU A 73 25.56 -14.08 3.78
CA GLU A 73 26.10 -14.17 2.43
C GLU A 73 24.99 -14.23 1.39
N MET A 74 25.27 -13.71 0.21
CA MET A 74 24.39 -13.81 -0.95
C MET A 74 24.51 -15.22 -1.53
N ILE A 75 23.39 -15.92 -1.62
CA ILE A 75 23.34 -17.30 -2.11
C ILE A 75 23.02 -17.32 -3.60
N TRP A 76 22.01 -16.55 -4.03
CA TRP A 76 21.62 -16.47 -5.44
C TRP A 76 20.94 -15.12 -5.75
N SER A 77 20.84 -14.84 -7.04
CA SER A 77 20.02 -13.75 -7.54
C SER A 77 19.21 -14.21 -8.76
N GLN A 78 18.08 -13.54 -9.01
CA GLN A 78 17.18 -13.79 -10.12
C GLN A 78 16.83 -12.48 -10.81
N SER A 79 16.98 -12.44 -12.14
CA SER A 79 16.59 -11.25 -12.91
C SER A 79 15.07 -11.05 -12.91
N LEU A 80 14.64 -9.82 -12.73
CA LEU A 80 13.23 -9.41 -12.81
C LEU A 80 12.79 -9.08 -14.24
N GLY A 81 13.73 -9.10 -15.20
CA GLY A 81 13.46 -8.92 -16.62
C GLY A 81 13.15 -7.49 -17.07
N THR A 82 13.31 -6.50 -16.20
CA THR A 82 13.11 -5.07 -16.52
C THR A 82 13.99 -4.17 -15.66
N LEU A 83 14.40 -3.02 -16.21
CA LEU A 83 15.19 -2.00 -15.52
C LEU A 83 14.34 -0.87 -14.91
N ARG A 84 13.02 -1.02 -14.90
CA ARG A 84 12.11 -0.06 -14.26
C ARG A 84 12.08 -0.28 -12.74
N GLY A 85 11.55 0.68 -11.99
CA GLY A 85 11.54 0.64 -10.53
C GLY A 85 10.89 -0.60 -9.92
N GLN A 86 11.53 -1.18 -8.91
CA GLN A 86 11.14 -2.43 -8.27
C GLN A 86 10.67 -2.17 -6.83
N GLU A 87 9.46 -1.61 -6.67
CA GLU A 87 8.86 -1.28 -5.35
C GLU A 87 8.21 -2.48 -4.65
N GLY A 88 8.10 -3.62 -5.33
CA GLY A 88 7.46 -4.82 -4.81
C GLY A 88 8.34 -5.65 -3.90
N GLN A 89 7.89 -6.87 -3.71
CA GLN A 89 8.57 -7.93 -2.98
C GLN A 89 8.06 -9.29 -3.45
N PRO A 90 8.78 -10.40 -3.23
CA PRO A 90 8.24 -11.73 -3.39
C PRO A 90 7.30 -12.10 -2.23
N ILE A 91 6.45 -13.11 -2.47
CA ILE A 91 5.78 -13.88 -1.43
C ILE A 91 6.29 -15.31 -1.46
N VAL A 92 6.23 -15.99 -0.31
CA VAL A 92 6.60 -17.40 -0.18
C VAL A 92 5.45 -18.14 0.49
N VAL A 93 4.91 -19.13 -0.20
CA VAL A 93 3.75 -19.92 0.23
C VAL A 93 3.98 -21.41 0.01
N ASP A 94 3.23 -22.24 0.71
CA ASP A 94 3.13 -23.66 0.38
C ASP A 94 2.03 -23.85 -0.66
N VAL A 95 2.38 -24.47 -1.79
CA VAL A 95 1.43 -24.87 -2.83
C VAL A 95 1.51 -26.37 -3.01
N GLU A 96 0.48 -27.08 -2.54
CA GLU A 96 0.41 -28.55 -2.61
C GLU A 96 1.62 -29.27 -2.01
N GLY A 97 2.15 -28.76 -0.88
CA GLY A 97 3.30 -29.33 -0.18
C GLY A 97 4.66 -28.90 -0.73
N LYS A 98 4.70 -27.91 -1.64
CA LYS A 98 5.93 -27.34 -2.19
C LYS A 98 6.10 -25.89 -1.74
N PRO A 99 7.27 -25.49 -1.23
CA PRO A 99 7.57 -24.10 -0.95
C PRO A 99 7.78 -23.36 -2.27
N MET A 100 6.87 -22.45 -2.61
CA MET A 100 6.89 -21.68 -3.86
C MET A 100 7.10 -20.20 -3.55
N MET A 101 7.92 -19.55 -4.38
CA MET A 101 8.09 -18.10 -4.36
C MET A 101 7.46 -17.49 -5.61
N PHE A 102 6.61 -16.47 -5.40
CA PHE A 102 6.00 -15.72 -6.50
C PHE A 102 6.35 -14.24 -6.38
N PHE A 103 6.57 -13.59 -7.51
CA PHE A 103 6.80 -12.15 -7.56
C PHE A 103 6.44 -11.57 -8.93
N VAL A 104 6.23 -10.26 -8.96
CA VAL A 104 5.93 -9.50 -10.17
C VAL A 104 6.89 -8.32 -10.29
N SER A 105 7.39 -8.07 -11.49
CA SER A 105 8.24 -6.90 -11.80
C SER A 105 7.43 -5.62 -12.03
N GLY A 106 8.11 -4.48 -12.05
CA GLY A 106 7.59 -3.28 -12.74
C GLY A 106 7.21 -3.60 -14.18
N TRP A 107 6.62 -2.62 -14.91
CA TRP A 107 6.23 -2.86 -16.30
C TRP A 107 7.35 -3.51 -17.12
N PRO A 108 7.07 -4.58 -17.89
CA PRO A 108 5.78 -5.03 -18.40
C PRO A 108 4.99 -5.98 -17.47
N ASN A 109 5.26 -6.01 -16.18
CA ASN A 109 4.61 -6.84 -15.17
C ASN A 109 4.84 -8.34 -15.42
N ILE A 110 6.11 -8.74 -15.40
CA ILE A 110 6.52 -10.14 -15.53
C ILE A 110 6.29 -10.81 -14.19
N VAL A 111 5.43 -11.83 -14.15
CA VAL A 111 5.24 -12.69 -12.97
C VAL A 111 6.14 -13.90 -13.11
N GLN A 112 6.87 -14.25 -12.06
CA GLN A 112 7.73 -15.42 -12.01
C GLN A 112 7.35 -16.30 -10.81
N ALA A 113 7.48 -17.63 -10.99
CA ALA A 113 7.31 -18.64 -9.96
C ALA A 113 8.57 -19.47 -9.83
N LEU A 114 9.12 -19.53 -8.62
CA LEU A 114 10.28 -20.36 -8.30
C LEU A 114 9.87 -21.47 -7.33
N ASP A 115 10.28 -22.72 -7.63
CA ASP A 115 10.25 -23.83 -6.69
C ASP A 115 11.47 -23.72 -5.76
N LEU A 116 11.24 -23.61 -4.47
CA LEU A 116 12.24 -23.49 -3.42
C LEU A 116 12.58 -24.84 -2.75
N SER A 117 12.17 -25.99 -3.31
CA SER A 117 12.51 -27.31 -2.76
C SER A 117 14.03 -27.55 -2.70
N SER A 118 14.81 -26.82 -3.48
CA SER A 118 16.26 -26.68 -3.36
C SER A 118 16.59 -25.20 -3.15
N PRO A 119 16.51 -24.69 -1.93
CA PRO A 119 16.43 -23.25 -1.68
C PRO A 119 17.70 -22.46 -2.02
N ASP A 120 18.86 -23.11 -2.08
CA ASP A 120 20.12 -22.51 -2.55
C ASP A 120 20.25 -22.48 -4.08
N HIS A 121 19.42 -23.27 -4.80
CA HIS A 121 19.37 -23.38 -6.25
C HIS A 121 17.91 -23.47 -6.72
N PRO A 122 17.12 -22.40 -6.54
CA PRO A 122 15.71 -22.41 -6.90
C PRO A 122 15.54 -22.59 -8.42
N VAL A 123 14.43 -23.23 -8.81
CA VAL A 123 14.11 -23.49 -10.21
C VAL A 123 12.92 -22.64 -10.63
N GLU A 124 13.06 -21.85 -11.69
CA GLU A 124 11.92 -21.18 -12.31
C GLU A 124 10.99 -22.23 -12.93
N VAL A 125 9.77 -22.33 -12.41
CA VAL A 125 8.76 -23.30 -12.87
C VAL A 125 7.99 -22.74 -14.05
N TRP A 126 7.62 -21.47 -13.97
CA TRP A 126 6.96 -20.71 -15.03
C TRP A 126 7.19 -19.21 -14.88
N ASN A 127 7.03 -18.50 -16.00
CA ASN A 127 6.86 -17.06 -16.01
C ASN A 127 5.66 -16.67 -16.88
N TYR A 128 5.08 -15.54 -16.55
CA TYR A 128 3.94 -14.99 -17.28
C TYR A 128 4.14 -13.51 -17.55
N VAL A 129 3.81 -13.11 -18.76
CA VAL A 129 3.63 -11.71 -19.15
C VAL A 129 2.43 -11.62 -20.08
N LYS A 130 1.53 -10.68 -19.81
CA LYS A 130 0.38 -10.43 -20.70
C LYS A 130 0.89 -9.97 -22.07
N LYS A 131 0.53 -10.69 -23.15
CA LYS A 131 1.03 -10.43 -24.53
C LYS A 131 0.02 -9.74 -25.41
N THR A 132 -1.28 -9.95 -25.16
CA THR A 132 -2.39 -9.39 -25.97
C THR A 132 -3.09 -8.27 -25.23
N ASP A 133 -3.76 -7.40 -25.96
CA ASP A 133 -4.62 -6.33 -25.44
C ASP A 133 -3.91 -5.37 -24.44
N ARG A 134 -2.59 -5.20 -24.61
CA ARG A 134 -1.80 -4.28 -23.79
C ARG A 134 -2.00 -2.85 -24.23
N ASP A 135 -2.23 -1.98 -23.26
CA ASP A 135 -2.38 -0.54 -23.50
C ASP A 135 -1.08 0.21 -23.11
N LEU A 136 -0.22 0.45 -24.10
CA LEU A 136 1.05 1.16 -23.90
C LEU A 136 0.85 2.62 -23.46
N SER A 137 -0.36 3.17 -23.61
CA SER A 137 -0.66 4.52 -23.15
C SER A 137 -0.65 4.66 -21.63
N ALA A 138 -0.63 3.55 -20.89
CA ALA A 138 -0.43 3.52 -19.44
C ALA A 138 0.95 4.06 -19.02
N VAL A 139 1.99 3.80 -19.82
CA VAL A 139 3.38 4.16 -19.46
C VAL A 139 3.55 5.68 -19.24
N PRO A 140 3.14 6.57 -20.16
CA PRO A 140 3.25 8.02 -19.92
C PRO A 140 2.23 8.56 -18.91
N ARG A 141 1.26 7.76 -18.46
CA ARG A 141 0.23 8.14 -17.48
C ARG A 141 0.50 7.57 -16.08
N ALA A 142 1.55 6.80 -15.91
CA ALA A 142 2.04 6.41 -14.60
C ALA A 142 2.88 7.56 -14.03
N CYS A 143 2.29 8.42 -13.20
CA CYS A 143 2.91 9.66 -12.73
C CYS A 143 4.30 9.42 -12.11
N CYS A 144 4.46 8.29 -11.47
CA CYS A 144 5.50 8.02 -10.49
C CYS A 144 6.28 6.75 -10.81
N ASP A 145 6.62 6.56 -12.10
CA ASP A 145 7.24 5.37 -12.70
C ASP A 145 6.25 4.19 -12.90
N THR A 146 6.67 3.23 -13.68
CA THR A 146 5.89 2.06 -14.08
C THR A 146 6.11 0.88 -13.12
N VAL A 147 6.10 1.16 -11.83
CA VAL A 147 6.33 0.19 -10.76
C VAL A 147 5.17 -0.80 -10.60
N ASN A 148 5.42 -1.88 -9.86
CA ASN A 148 4.39 -2.76 -9.34
C ASN A 148 4.75 -3.12 -7.89
N ARG A 149 3.79 -2.98 -6.96
CA ARG A 149 4.02 -3.20 -5.53
C ARG A 149 3.79 -4.63 -5.08
N GLY A 150 3.36 -5.52 -6.00
CA GLY A 150 3.34 -6.93 -5.70
C GLY A 150 2.08 -7.66 -6.14
N LEU A 151 1.95 -8.87 -5.63
CA LEU A 151 0.89 -9.84 -5.92
C LEU A 151 0.45 -10.52 -4.61
N ASN A 152 -0.65 -11.26 -4.65
CA ASN A 152 -1.08 -12.09 -3.53
C ASN A 152 -1.51 -13.49 -4.00
N TYR A 153 -1.59 -14.42 -3.04
CA TYR A 153 -1.93 -15.81 -3.27
C TYR A 153 -3.15 -16.20 -2.44
N ALA A 154 -4.12 -16.87 -3.05
CA ALA A 154 -5.21 -17.55 -2.36
C ALA A 154 -5.85 -18.61 -3.25
N ASP A 155 -6.32 -19.69 -2.64
CA ASP A 155 -7.13 -20.74 -3.30
C ASP A 155 -6.46 -21.28 -4.60
N GLY A 156 -5.14 -21.54 -4.54
CA GLY A 156 -4.36 -22.03 -5.69
C GLY A 156 -4.12 -21.00 -6.79
N LYS A 157 -4.42 -19.71 -6.55
CA LYS A 157 -4.28 -18.63 -7.54
C LYS A 157 -3.27 -17.59 -7.10
N VAL A 158 -2.47 -17.11 -8.06
CA VAL A 158 -1.64 -15.91 -7.93
C VAL A 158 -2.39 -14.75 -8.59
N LEU A 159 -2.64 -13.69 -7.81
CA LEU A 159 -3.42 -12.53 -8.24
C LEU A 159 -2.54 -11.28 -8.27
N PHE A 160 -2.59 -10.56 -9.38
CA PHE A 160 -1.80 -9.32 -9.55
C PHE A 160 -2.51 -8.35 -10.49
N ASN A 161 -2.08 -7.09 -10.43
CA ASN A 161 -2.51 -6.05 -11.35
C ASN A 161 -1.45 -5.78 -12.41
N THR A 162 -1.89 -5.42 -13.63
CA THR A 162 -1.01 -4.83 -14.64
C THR A 162 -1.17 -3.31 -14.67
N LEU A 163 -0.10 -2.59 -15.04
CA LEU A 163 -0.10 -1.13 -15.11
C LEU A 163 -1.26 -0.57 -15.95
N ASP A 164 -1.61 -1.26 -17.02
CA ASP A 164 -2.67 -0.90 -17.97
C ASP A 164 -4.07 -1.35 -17.55
N GLY A 165 -4.25 -1.72 -16.27
CA GLY A 165 -5.56 -1.83 -15.64
C GLY A 165 -6.22 -3.20 -15.68
N TYR A 166 -5.47 -4.29 -15.89
CA TYR A 166 -6.01 -5.63 -15.73
C TYR A 166 -5.71 -6.19 -14.34
N LEU A 167 -6.73 -6.80 -13.73
CA LEU A 167 -6.58 -7.73 -12.62
C LEU A 167 -6.60 -9.15 -13.19
N ILE A 168 -5.57 -9.94 -12.89
CA ILE A 168 -5.35 -11.27 -13.46
C ILE A 168 -5.17 -12.28 -12.34
N ALA A 169 -5.86 -13.43 -12.46
CA ALA A 169 -5.64 -14.60 -11.65
C ALA A 169 -4.96 -15.69 -12.48
N LEU A 170 -3.82 -16.17 -12.00
CA LEU A 170 -3.08 -17.28 -12.59
C LEU A 170 -3.19 -18.49 -11.69
N ASP A 171 -3.32 -19.67 -12.28
CA ASP A 171 -3.10 -20.94 -11.58
C ASP A 171 -1.66 -20.98 -11.04
N ALA A 172 -1.50 -21.19 -9.75
CA ALA A 172 -0.22 -21.08 -9.06
C ALA A 172 0.81 -22.15 -9.50
N MET A 173 0.35 -23.32 -9.92
CA MET A 173 1.24 -24.41 -10.36
C MET A 173 1.69 -24.27 -11.80
N THR A 174 0.86 -23.70 -12.66
CA THR A 174 1.09 -23.72 -14.12
C THR A 174 1.28 -22.35 -14.77
N GLY A 175 0.97 -21.26 -14.07
CA GLY A 175 0.99 -19.89 -14.60
C GLY A 175 -0.05 -19.62 -15.68
N LYS A 176 -1.05 -20.50 -15.87
CA LYS A 176 -2.14 -20.31 -16.82
C LYS A 176 -3.15 -19.33 -16.26
N VAL A 177 -3.72 -18.49 -17.13
CA VAL A 177 -4.79 -17.56 -16.75
C VAL A 177 -6.06 -18.34 -16.44
N ASP A 178 -6.55 -18.21 -15.21
CA ASP A 178 -7.87 -18.70 -14.82
C ASP A 178 -8.96 -17.70 -15.25
N TRP A 179 -8.73 -16.42 -14.92
CA TRP A 179 -9.59 -15.32 -15.35
C TRP A 179 -8.81 -14.00 -15.36
N GLU A 180 -9.28 -13.04 -16.16
CA GLU A 180 -8.79 -11.67 -16.17
C GLU A 180 -9.95 -10.69 -16.35
N VAL A 181 -9.83 -9.51 -15.74
CA VAL A 181 -10.79 -8.41 -15.88
C VAL A 181 -10.06 -7.09 -16.03
N LYS A 182 -10.56 -6.21 -16.91
CA LYS A 182 -10.09 -4.84 -17.02
C LYS A 182 -10.91 -3.95 -16.08
N HIS A 183 -10.26 -3.31 -15.12
CA HIS A 183 -10.92 -2.47 -14.12
C HIS A 183 -10.46 -1.02 -14.12
N ALA A 184 -9.32 -0.72 -14.76
CA ALA A 184 -8.80 0.63 -14.89
C ALA A 184 -8.43 0.94 -16.34
N TYR A 185 -8.53 2.20 -16.73
CA TYR A 185 -8.48 2.65 -18.12
C TYR A 185 -7.47 3.80 -18.27
N PRO A 186 -6.29 3.57 -18.89
CA PRO A 186 -5.26 4.60 -19.05
C PRO A 186 -5.73 5.86 -19.80
N ASP A 187 -6.63 5.73 -20.77
CA ASP A 187 -7.23 6.88 -21.47
C ASP A 187 -8.09 7.77 -20.54
N HIS A 188 -8.54 7.23 -19.41
CA HIS A 188 -9.18 7.97 -18.32
C HIS A 188 -8.18 8.48 -17.27
N GLY A 189 -6.87 8.29 -17.46
CA GLY A 189 -5.84 8.66 -16.50
C GLY A 189 -5.58 7.61 -15.40
N GLU A 190 -6.22 6.44 -15.49
CA GLU A 190 -6.15 5.40 -14.48
C GLU A 190 -5.01 4.42 -14.78
N THR A 191 -4.09 4.23 -13.82
CA THR A 191 -3.02 3.23 -13.89
C THR A 191 -2.95 2.44 -12.59
N VAL A 192 -2.49 1.17 -12.63
CA VAL A 192 -2.52 0.30 -11.47
C VAL A 192 -1.13 -0.17 -11.09
N THR A 193 -0.72 0.17 -9.88
CA THR A 193 0.62 -0.14 -9.35
C THR A 193 0.57 -0.89 -8.01
N ASN A 194 -0.62 -1.06 -7.41
CA ASN A 194 -0.81 -1.70 -6.11
C ASN A 194 -1.01 -3.22 -6.23
N ALA A 195 -0.66 -3.93 -5.15
CA ALA A 195 -1.05 -5.32 -4.98
C ALA A 195 -2.55 -5.41 -4.62
N PRO A 196 -3.30 -6.40 -5.12
CA PRO A 196 -4.68 -6.61 -4.70
C PRO A 196 -4.74 -7.12 -3.26
N LEU A 197 -5.75 -6.72 -2.47
CA LEU A 197 -6.06 -7.36 -1.19
C LEU A 197 -7.00 -8.54 -1.45
N ILE A 198 -6.72 -9.68 -0.84
CA ILE A 198 -7.64 -10.81 -0.82
C ILE A 198 -8.24 -10.92 0.59
N ALA A 199 -9.54 -10.79 0.71
CA ALA A 199 -10.26 -10.84 1.98
C ALA A 199 -11.66 -11.43 1.79
N ASP A 200 -12.02 -12.43 2.60
CA ASP A 200 -13.34 -13.09 2.61
C ASP A 200 -13.80 -13.52 1.20
N ASN A 201 -12.92 -14.22 0.46
CA ASN A 201 -13.12 -14.69 -0.93
C ASN A 201 -13.36 -13.57 -1.95
N LYS A 202 -12.91 -12.37 -1.67
CA LYS A 202 -12.97 -11.21 -2.56
C LYS A 202 -11.57 -10.69 -2.88
N VAL A 203 -11.41 -10.19 -4.09
CA VAL A 203 -10.19 -9.52 -4.55
C VAL A 203 -10.50 -8.03 -4.66
N ILE A 204 -9.84 -7.22 -3.85
CA ILE A 204 -10.12 -5.80 -3.72
C ILE A 204 -8.98 -5.01 -4.34
N VAL A 205 -9.32 -4.06 -5.22
CA VAL A 205 -8.38 -3.28 -6.01
C VAL A 205 -8.80 -1.82 -6.12
N GLY A 206 -7.81 -0.95 -6.19
CA GLY A 206 -7.92 0.45 -6.57
C GLY A 206 -6.94 0.76 -7.69
N PHE A 207 -6.70 2.04 -7.96
CA PHE A 207 -5.76 2.51 -8.98
C PHE A 207 -5.22 3.89 -8.60
N GLY A 208 -4.20 4.39 -9.31
CA GLY A 208 -3.67 5.74 -9.22
C GLY A 208 -4.09 6.59 -10.42
N GLY A 209 -3.86 7.90 -10.35
CA GLY A 209 -4.12 8.82 -11.46
C GLY A 209 -4.74 10.16 -11.05
N ASP A 210 -4.62 10.55 -9.80
CA ASP A 210 -5.13 11.84 -9.29
C ASP A 210 -4.61 13.01 -10.15
N GLU A 211 -3.33 12.99 -10.54
CA GLU A 211 -2.66 13.98 -11.38
C GLU A 211 -3.09 13.93 -12.86
N PHE A 212 -3.83 12.90 -13.26
CA PHE A 212 -4.37 12.74 -14.61
C PHE A 212 -5.88 12.89 -14.66
N ALA A 213 -6.46 13.55 -13.66
CA ALA A 213 -7.88 13.79 -13.51
C ALA A 213 -8.72 12.49 -13.39
N ALA A 214 -8.14 11.41 -12.90
CA ALA A 214 -8.85 10.20 -12.55
C ALA A 214 -9.52 10.36 -11.19
N ARG A 215 -10.78 9.95 -11.10
CA ARG A 215 -11.56 9.97 -9.85
C ARG A 215 -11.42 8.66 -9.12
N GLY A 216 -10.86 8.68 -7.92
CA GLY A 216 -10.58 7.50 -7.11
C GLY A 216 -11.79 6.63 -6.81
N ARG A 217 -11.63 5.31 -6.97
CA ARG A 217 -12.62 4.31 -6.60
C ARG A 217 -11.96 3.01 -6.16
N LEU A 218 -12.70 2.24 -5.37
CA LEU A 218 -12.35 0.91 -4.92
C LEU A 218 -13.37 -0.10 -5.43
N GLU A 219 -12.89 -1.27 -5.82
CA GLU A 219 -13.71 -2.34 -6.39
C GLU A 219 -13.40 -3.67 -5.72
N ALA A 220 -14.41 -4.52 -5.58
CA ALA A 220 -14.22 -5.91 -5.16
C ALA A 220 -14.75 -6.87 -6.20
N TYR A 221 -13.98 -7.91 -6.44
CA TYR A 221 -14.26 -8.99 -7.37
C TYR A 221 -14.33 -10.31 -6.62
N ASP A 222 -15.17 -11.23 -7.11
CA ASP A 222 -15.23 -12.60 -6.62
C ASP A 222 -13.93 -13.35 -6.93
N LEU A 223 -13.30 -13.94 -5.94
CA LEU A 223 -12.00 -14.62 -6.06
C LEU A 223 -12.01 -15.77 -7.07
N ALA A 224 -13.12 -16.53 -7.13
CA ALA A 224 -13.20 -17.70 -7.99
C ALA A 224 -13.45 -17.34 -9.46
N THR A 225 -14.18 -16.25 -9.73
CA THR A 225 -14.73 -15.96 -11.06
C THR A 225 -14.30 -14.64 -11.68
N GLY A 226 -13.69 -13.72 -10.92
CA GLY A 226 -13.39 -12.36 -11.36
C GLY A 226 -14.64 -11.48 -11.58
N LYS A 227 -15.82 -11.90 -11.13
CA LYS A 227 -17.04 -11.10 -11.26
C LYS A 227 -17.05 -9.92 -10.29
N LEU A 228 -17.36 -8.71 -10.80
CA LEU A 228 -17.52 -7.53 -9.94
C LEU A 228 -18.68 -7.74 -8.95
N LEU A 229 -18.38 -7.52 -7.65
CA LEU A 229 -19.31 -7.63 -6.55
C LEU A 229 -19.85 -6.28 -6.09
N TRP A 230 -18.93 -5.31 -5.88
CA TRP A 230 -19.28 -3.95 -5.53
C TRP A 230 -18.20 -2.94 -6.01
N ARG A 231 -18.64 -1.66 -6.12
CA ARG A 231 -17.80 -0.52 -6.51
C ARG A 231 -18.24 0.72 -5.76
N TYR A 232 -17.28 1.46 -5.17
CA TYR A 232 -17.52 2.75 -4.51
C TYR A 232 -16.40 3.73 -4.81
N TRP A 233 -16.74 5.02 -4.85
CA TRP A 233 -15.78 6.12 -4.99
C TRP A 233 -15.29 6.62 -3.64
N ASP A 234 -14.19 7.37 -3.61
CA ASP A 234 -13.64 7.96 -2.38
C ASP A 234 -13.97 9.44 -2.24
N ASN A 235 -14.46 10.07 -3.30
CA ASN A 235 -15.05 11.40 -3.28
C ASN A 235 -16.41 11.40 -4.02
N GLY A 236 -17.22 12.46 -3.85
CA GLY A 236 -18.52 12.57 -4.50
C GLY A 236 -19.69 12.68 -3.55
N THR A 237 -20.85 12.12 -3.92
CA THR A 237 -22.03 12.06 -3.07
C THR A 237 -21.90 10.97 -2.01
N ASP A 238 -22.62 11.12 -0.89
CA ASP A 238 -22.63 10.11 0.18
C ASP A 238 -22.99 8.71 -0.35
N GLN A 239 -23.91 8.63 -1.32
CA GLN A 239 -24.30 7.37 -1.94
C GLN A 239 -23.17 6.75 -2.77
N GLU A 240 -22.49 7.54 -3.59
CA GLU A 240 -21.34 7.05 -4.41
C GLU A 240 -20.19 6.56 -3.55
N ILE A 241 -19.99 7.23 -2.40
CA ILE A 241 -18.93 6.86 -1.43
C ILE A 241 -19.33 5.61 -0.62
N GLY A 242 -20.63 5.32 -0.50
CA GLY A 242 -21.15 4.24 0.34
C GLY A 242 -21.29 4.64 1.81
N LEU A 243 -21.45 5.93 2.10
CA LEU A 243 -21.85 6.42 3.42
C LEU A 243 -23.31 6.10 3.67
N THR A 244 -23.61 5.50 4.82
CA THR A 244 -24.97 5.06 5.21
C THR A 244 -25.36 5.67 6.55
N PRO A 245 -26.63 5.55 7.00
CA PRO A 245 -27.01 5.94 8.35
C PRO A 245 -26.20 5.28 9.45
N GLU A 246 -25.72 4.05 9.22
CA GLU A 246 -24.91 3.25 10.14
C GLU A 246 -23.43 3.66 10.18
N THR A 247 -22.97 4.43 9.18
CA THR A 247 -21.60 4.97 9.19
C THR A 247 -21.36 5.78 10.46
N ASN A 248 -20.30 5.46 11.21
CA ASN A 248 -19.98 6.18 12.44
C ASN A 248 -19.60 7.64 12.13
N ARG A 249 -20.48 8.55 12.49
CA ARG A 249 -20.32 9.99 12.31
C ARG A 249 -20.00 10.74 13.61
N ALA A 250 -19.65 10.02 14.66
CA ALA A 250 -19.23 10.61 15.93
C ALA A 250 -17.89 11.33 15.84
N ASN A 251 -17.10 11.05 14.80
CA ASN A 251 -15.88 11.78 14.51
C ASN A 251 -16.18 13.27 14.26
N PRO A 252 -15.58 14.21 15.04
CA PRO A 252 -15.82 15.65 14.90
C PRO A 252 -15.58 16.21 13.49
N GLN A 253 -14.76 15.53 12.67
CA GLN A 253 -14.47 15.94 11.29
C GLN A 253 -15.66 15.87 10.35
N TYR A 254 -16.68 15.05 10.65
CA TYR A 254 -17.92 15.07 9.88
C TYR A 254 -18.56 16.45 9.91
N GLY A 255 -18.62 17.09 11.09
CA GLY A 255 -19.10 18.45 11.25
C GLY A 255 -20.45 18.69 10.58
N THR A 256 -20.75 19.97 10.32
CA THR A 256 -22.00 20.40 9.68
C THR A 256 -22.12 19.91 8.22
N TYR A 257 -21.02 19.69 7.54
CA TYR A 257 -20.95 19.34 6.10
C TYR A 257 -20.73 17.85 5.86
N GLY A 258 -20.56 17.05 6.91
CA GLY A 258 -20.21 15.62 6.80
C GLY A 258 -21.25 14.73 6.14
N HIS A 259 -22.51 15.17 6.11
CA HIS A 259 -23.62 14.43 5.50
C HIS A 259 -23.84 14.75 4.01
N LYS A 260 -23.09 15.70 3.46
CA LYS A 260 -23.20 16.15 2.07
C LYS A 260 -21.82 16.37 1.50
N THR A 261 -21.10 15.27 1.36
CA THR A 261 -19.67 15.23 0.99
C THR A 261 -19.34 16.05 -0.25
N GLY A 262 -20.12 15.92 -1.32
CA GLY A 262 -19.93 16.69 -2.55
C GLY A 262 -20.04 18.22 -2.38
N LEU A 263 -20.67 18.70 -1.30
CA LEU A 263 -20.73 20.14 -1.01
C LEU A 263 -19.43 20.70 -0.42
N THR A 264 -18.43 19.88 -0.14
CA THR A 264 -17.11 20.33 0.31
C THR A 264 -16.16 20.66 -0.86
N TYR A 265 -16.68 20.63 -2.07
CA TYR A 265 -16.04 21.09 -3.31
C TYR A 265 -16.88 22.19 -3.96
N PRO A 266 -16.29 23.17 -4.65
CA PRO A 266 -17.05 24.14 -5.43
C PRO A 266 -17.63 23.48 -6.68
N GLY A 267 -18.96 23.59 -6.85
CA GLY A 267 -19.65 22.99 -8.01
C GLY A 267 -19.34 21.48 -8.17
N ASP A 268 -18.85 21.12 -9.35
CA ASP A 268 -18.56 19.74 -9.75
C ASP A 268 -17.04 19.39 -9.73
N GLU A 269 -16.22 20.16 -9.00
CA GLU A 269 -14.76 19.92 -8.96
C GLU A 269 -14.40 18.49 -8.51
N TRP A 270 -15.18 17.88 -7.62
CA TRP A 270 -15.01 16.49 -7.19
C TRP A 270 -15.11 15.45 -8.34
N LYS A 271 -15.73 15.81 -9.48
CA LYS A 271 -15.80 14.95 -10.68
C LYS A 271 -14.52 15.00 -11.52
N ARG A 272 -13.60 15.91 -11.20
CA ARG A 272 -12.40 16.19 -12.00
C ARG A 272 -11.17 15.44 -11.53
N GLY A 273 -11.33 14.42 -10.70
CA GLY A 273 -10.26 13.58 -10.19
C GLY A 273 -10.09 13.65 -8.69
N GLY A 274 -9.09 12.94 -8.21
CA GLY A 274 -8.67 12.89 -6.83
C GLY A 274 -9.25 11.74 -6.01
N GLY A 275 -8.57 11.44 -4.90
CA GLY A 275 -8.97 10.43 -3.93
C GLY A 275 -8.63 9.00 -4.32
N ALA A 276 -7.67 8.76 -5.22
CA ALA A 276 -7.36 7.42 -5.68
C ALA A 276 -6.69 6.55 -4.60
N PRO A 277 -7.18 5.30 -4.36
CA PRO A 277 -6.63 4.38 -3.38
C PRO A 277 -5.56 3.47 -4.02
N TRP A 278 -4.36 4.00 -4.25
CA TRP A 278 -3.35 3.40 -5.11
C TRP A 278 -2.25 2.60 -4.42
N ALA A 279 -2.28 2.43 -3.06
CA ALA A 279 -1.18 1.74 -2.39
C ALA A 279 -1.64 0.58 -1.49
N TRP A 280 -1.67 0.73 -0.18
CA TRP A 280 -1.77 -0.38 0.76
C TRP A 280 -3.16 -0.59 1.33
N TYR A 281 -3.50 -1.87 1.58
CA TYR A 281 -4.74 -2.28 2.20
C TYR A 281 -4.46 -3.22 3.36
N SER A 282 -4.99 -2.96 4.56
CA SER A 282 -5.02 -3.91 5.67
C SER A 282 -6.44 -4.38 5.97
N TYR A 283 -6.57 -5.48 6.70
CA TYR A 283 -7.86 -6.10 6.98
C TYR A 283 -7.94 -6.67 8.40
N ASP A 284 -9.04 -6.41 9.10
CA ASP A 284 -9.37 -7.06 10.37
C ASP A 284 -10.52 -8.06 10.12
N PRO A 285 -10.24 -9.38 10.06
CA PRO A 285 -11.25 -10.40 9.77
C PRO A 285 -12.31 -10.53 10.87
N GLN A 286 -12.00 -10.15 12.13
CA GLN A 286 -12.95 -10.18 13.22
C GLN A 286 -14.00 -9.07 13.09
N LEU A 287 -13.60 -7.91 12.59
CA LEU A 287 -14.47 -6.76 12.34
C LEU A 287 -15.07 -6.77 10.94
N LYS A 288 -14.55 -7.60 10.03
CA LYS A 288 -14.82 -7.58 8.59
C LYS A 288 -14.61 -6.20 7.97
N LEU A 289 -13.61 -5.46 8.47
CA LEU A 289 -13.25 -4.14 8.01
C LEU A 289 -11.89 -4.16 7.32
N MET A 290 -11.86 -3.66 6.10
CA MET A 290 -10.61 -3.29 5.44
C MET A 290 -10.32 -1.82 5.67
N TYR A 291 -9.03 -1.47 5.70
CA TYR A 291 -8.55 -0.10 5.89
C TYR A 291 -7.61 0.27 4.76
N TYR A 292 -7.75 1.51 4.28
CA TYR A 292 -6.91 2.05 3.20
C TYR A 292 -6.96 3.58 3.23
N GLY A 293 -5.98 4.19 2.56
CA GLY A 293 -5.94 5.63 2.39
C GLY A 293 -6.38 6.08 1.00
N SER A 294 -6.91 7.29 0.91
CA SER A 294 -7.23 7.97 -0.34
C SER A 294 -6.17 9.03 -0.69
N GLY A 295 -5.93 9.23 -1.97
CA GLY A 295 -4.97 10.17 -2.53
C GLY A 295 -5.42 11.63 -2.45
N ASN A 296 -4.65 12.50 -3.10
CA ASN A 296 -4.84 13.95 -3.12
C ASN A 296 -6.17 14.35 -3.81
N PRO A 297 -6.62 15.60 -3.65
CA PRO A 297 -7.88 16.05 -4.26
C PRO A 297 -7.77 16.36 -5.78
N GLY A 298 -6.73 15.86 -6.47
CA GLY A 298 -6.42 16.06 -7.87
C GLY A 298 -5.65 17.36 -8.12
N LEU A 299 -6.27 18.40 -8.60
CA LEU A 299 -5.64 19.69 -8.92
C LEU A 299 -4.89 20.31 -7.72
N TRP A 300 -3.57 20.54 -7.86
CA TRP A 300 -2.73 21.10 -6.79
C TRP A 300 -2.83 22.63 -6.64
N SER A 301 -3.52 23.33 -7.53
CA SER A 301 -3.80 24.75 -7.41
C SER A 301 -5.05 24.97 -6.51
N PRO A 302 -4.88 25.21 -5.17
CA PRO A 302 -5.96 25.02 -4.20
C PRO A 302 -7.11 26.04 -4.34
N SER A 303 -6.83 27.25 -4.86
CA SER A 303 -7.86 28.29 -5.04
C SER A 303 -9.04 27.82 -5.89
N TYR A 304 -8.81 26.90 -6.85
CA TYR A 304 -9.87 26.34 -7.69
C TYR A 304 -10.75 25.30 -6.95
N ARG A 305 -10.25 24.76 -5.83
CA ARG A 305 -10.97 23.80 -4.97
C ARG A 305 -11.62 24.46 -3.76
N CYS A 306 -11.53 25.79 -3.67
CA CYS A 306 -12.18 26.62 -2.65
C CYS A 306 -13.27 27.47 -3.28
N GLY A 307 -14.52 27.32 -2.83
CA GLY A 307 -15.64 28.11 -3.35
C GLY A 307 -15.85 29.47 -2.67
N ALA A 308 -14.91 29.91 -1.81
CA ALA A 308 -14.93 31.25 -1.22
C ALA A 308 -14.51 32.30 -2.27
N ASN A 309 -15.15 33.48 -2.24
CA ASN A 309 -14.83 34.58 -3.14
C ASN A 309 -14.70 35.91 -2.34
N PRO A 310 -13.49 36.49 -2.21
CA PRO A 310 -12.21 35.93 -2.67
C PRO A 310 -11.76 34.72 -1.84
N PRO A 311 -10.94 33.79 -2.41
CA PRO A 311 -10.36 32.71 -1.67
C PRO A 311 -9.28 33.25 -0.71
N THR A 312 -9.45 32.97 0.58
CA THR A 312 -8.48 33.30 1.64
C THR A 312 -8.16 32.06 2.44
N GLN A 313 -6.98 31.97 3.05
CA GLN A 313 -6.62 30.84 3.88
C GLN A 313 -7.69 30.52 4.93
N LYS A 314 -8.19 31.53 5.62
CA LYS A 314 -9.25 31.37 6.64
C LYS A 314 -10.54 30.80 6.04
N ALA A 315 -11.02 31.36 4.94
CA ALA A 315 -12.29 30.96 4.32
C ALA A 315 -12.23 29.58 3.65
N CYS A 316 -11.05 29.18 3.12
CA CYS A 316 -10.86 27.88 2.49
C CYS A 316 -10.62 26.75 3.51
N ASN A 317 -10.22 27.08 4.73
CA ASN A 317 -9.94 26.14 5.81
C ASN A 317 -10.96 26.16 6.95
N ASP A 318 -12.17 26.71 6.72
CA ASP A 318 -13.25 26.82 7.73
C ASP A 318 -14.03 25.51 7.94
N GLY A 319 -13.71 24.44 7.20
CA GLY A 319 -14.39 23.15 7.21
C GLY A 319 -15.40 22.96 6.09
N LYS A 320 -15.80 24.03 5.39
CA LYS A 320 -16.74 23.95 4.26
C LYS A 320 -16.08 23.37 3.00
N TRP A 321 -14.82 23.70 2.78
CA TRP A 321 -14.09 23.34 1.56
C TRP A 321 -13.03 22.25 1.81
N ASP A 322 -13.29 21.32 2.71
CA ASP A 322 -12.36 20.27 3.11
C ASP A 322 -11.98 19.28 1.99
N ASN A 323 -12.67 19.32 0.86
CA ASN A 323 -12.50 18.38 -0.26
C ASN A 323 -12.63 16.90 0.20
N LYS A 324 -13.71 16.60 0.91
CA LYS A 324 -13.96 15.27 1.49
C LYS A 324 -14.28 14.25 0.37
N TRP A 325 -13.73 13.04 0.42
CA TRP A 325 -12.79 12.51 1.42
C TRP A 325 -11.45 12.17 0.76
N SER A 326 -10.80 13.14 0.14
CA SER A 326 -9.38 13.01 -0.19
C SER A 326 -8.52 13.01 1.09
N MET A 327 -7.30 12.50 1.03
CA MET A 327 -6.34 12.49 2.16
C MET A 327 -6.90 11.83 3.42
N SER A 328 -7.63 10.72 3.24
CA SER A 328 -8.42 10.12 4.32
C SER A 328 -8.13 8.65 4.49
N ILE A 329 -8.23 8.15 5.72
CA ILE A 329 -8.29 6.71 6.00
C ILE A 329 -9.75 6.29 6.03
N PHE A 330 -10.09 5.30 5.22
CA PHE A 330 -11.39 4.63 5.19
C PHE A 330 -11.34 3.30 5.92
N ALA A 331 -12.41 2.99 6.65
CA ALA A 331 -12.75 1.63 7.04
C ALA A 331 -14.01 1.21 6.29
N ARG A 332 -13.88 0.18 5.46
CA ARG A 332 -15.02 -0.39 4.69
C ARG A 332 -15.30 -1.82 5.10
N ASN A 333 -16.56 -2.15 5.17
CA ASN A 333 -16.99 -3.55 5.31
C ASN A 333 -16.71 -4.29 3.99
N VAL A 334 -15.96 -5.39 4.05
CA VAL A 334 -15.53 -6.13 2.85
C VAL A 334 -16.68 -6.81 2.11
N ASP A 335 -17.77 -7.17 2.81
CA ASP A 335 -18.92 -7.84 2.19
C ASP A 335 -19.76 -6.87 1.35
N THR A 336 -19.92 -5.65 1.84
CA THR A 336 -20.86 -4.68 1.26
C THR A 336 -20.21 -3.51 0.58
N GLY A 337 -18.91 -3.26 0.81
CA GLY A 337 -18.18 -2.08 0.36
C GLY A 337 -18.57 -0.78 1.08
N LYS A 338 -19.55 -0.83 2.00
CA LYS A 338 -20.04 0.36 2.71
C LYS A 338 -19.05 0.85 3.76
N VAL A 339 -19.02 2.16 3.95
CA VAL A 339 -18.11 2.83 4.89
C VAL A 339 -18.59 2.65 6.33
N ALA A 340 -17.77 2.03 7.19
CA ALA A 340 -18.02 1.98 8.62
C ALA A 340 -17.62 3.30 9.30
N TRP A 341 -16.47 3.85 8.93
CA TRP A 341 -16.00 5.18 9.34
C TRP A 341 -14.95 5.70 8.35
N VAL A 342 -14.72 7.01 8.38
CA VAL A 342 -13.65 7.67 7.62
C VAL A 342 -13.04 8.79 8.47
N TYR A 343 -11.71 9.00 8.36
CA TYR A 343 -10.95 10.03 9.05
C TYR A 343 -10.06 10.78 8.05
N GLN A 344 -10.23 12.10 7.93
CA GLN A 344 -9.46 12.93 7.01
C GLN A 344 -8.24 13.54 7.74
N MET A 345 -7.03 13.16 7.31
CA MET A 345 -5.78 13.59 7.94
C MET A 345 -5.37 15.00 7.53
N THR A 346 -5.59 15.36 6.25
CA THR A 346 -5.24 16.67 5.72
C THR A 346 -6.46 17.31 5.02
N PRO A 347 -7.46 17.87 5.79
CA PRO A 347 -8.58 18.58 5.21
C PRO A 347 -8.13 19.75 4.34
N PHE A 348 -8.72 19.94 3.14
CA PHE A 348 -8.29 20.93 2.16
C PHE A 348 -6.78 20.88 1.95
N ASP A 349 -6.30 19.75 1.45
CA ASP A 349 -4.88 19.57 1.16
C ASP A 349 -4.37 20.60 0.17
N GLN A 350 -3.18 21.12 0.42
CA GLN A 350 -2.51 22.15 -0.36
C GLN A 350 -1.10 21.75 -0.78
N TRP A 351 -0.68 20.47 -0.56
CA TRP A 351 0.71 20.01 -0.63
C TRP A 351 0.91 18.66 -1.30
N ASP A 352 -0.16 17.95 -1.68
CA ASP A 352 -0.11 16.57 -2.16
C ASP A 352 0.33 15.56 -1.08
N TYR A 353 -0.29 15.62 0.09
CA TYR A 353 0.01 14.69 1.17
C TYR A 353 -0.88 13.44 1.14
N ASP A 354 -0.83 12.65 0.06
CA ASP A 354 -1.61 11.41 -0.08
C ASP A 354 -1.67 10.56 1.18
N GLY A 355 -2.88 10.15 1.56
CA GLY A 355 -3.11 9.32 2.74
C GLY A 355 -2.97 7.81 2.48
N VAL A 356 -2.32 7.38 1.42
CA VAL A 356 -2.33 6.00 0.91
C VAL A 356 -1.29 5.07 1.53
N ASN A 357 -0.42 5.58 2.42
CA ASN A 357 0.56 4.78 3.12
C ASN A 357 -0.10 3.64 3.91
N GLU A 358 0.66 2.64 4.27
CA GLU A 358 0.12 1.44 4.94
C GLU A 358 -0.59 1.75 6.26
N PRO A 359 -1.83 1.30 6.45
CA PRO A 359 -2.53 1.32 7.73
C PRO A 359 -2.17 0.06 8.54
N ILE A 360 -1.22 0.14 9.46
CA ILE A 360 -0.74 -1.01 10.24
C ILE A 360 -1.65 -1.26 11.44
N LEU A 361 -2.15 -2.50 11.59
CA LEU A 361 -3.04 -2.86 12.68
C LEU A 361 -2.26 -3.45 13.85
N VAL A 362 -2.43 -2.85 15.03
CA VAL A 362 -1.81 -3.31 16.28
C VAL A 362 -2.76 -3.13 17.45
N ASP A 363 -2.51 -3.84 18.55
CA ASP A 363 -3.21 -3.62 19.81
C ASP A 363 -2.29 -2.84 20.76
N LEU A 364 -2.69 -1.62 21.09
CA LEU A 364 -1.91 -0.69 21.92
C LEU A 364 -2.52 -0.48 23.31
N THR A 365 -1.67 -0.24 24.30
CA THR A 365 -2.11 0.25 25.62
C THR A 365 -1.78 1.74 25.72
N ILE A 366 -2.81 2.58 25.73
CA ILE A 366 -2.69 4.04 25.83
C ILE A 366 -3.38 4.47 27.12
N ASN A 367 -2.69 5.19 28.00
CA ASN A 367 -3.21 5.62 29.31
C ASN A 367 -3.83 4.48 30.14
N GLY A 368 -3.22 3.28 30.09
CA GLY A 368 -3.68 2.10 30.82
C GLY A 368 -4.87 1.37 30.20
N LYS A 369 -5.40 1.84 29.07
CA LYS A 369 -6.52 1.22 28.34
C LYS A 369 -6.02 0.53 27.07
N LYS A 370 -6.47 -0.70 26.82
CA LYS A 370 -6.21 -1.43 25.58
C LYS A 370 -7.12 -0.90 24.45
N HIS A 371 -6.53 -0.69 23.27
CA HIS A 371 -7.20 -0.26 22.05
C HIS A 371 -6.82 -1.19 20.90
N LYS A 372 -7.81 -1.55 20.08
CA LYS A 372 -7.57 -2.06 18.74
C LYS A 372 -7.16 -0.87 17.88
N ALA A 373 -5.87 -0.65 17.69
CA ALA A 373 -5.36 0.53 17.01
C ALA A 373 -5.03 0.26 15.54
N LEU A 374 -5.10 1.33 14.76
CA LEU A 374 -4.53 1.48 13.44
C LEU A 374 -3.49 2.57 13.52
N VAL A 375 -2.25 2.27 13.11
CA VAL A 375 -1.15 3.23 13.04
C VAL A 375 -0.87 3.57 11.58
N HIS A 376 -0.77 4.86 11.30
CA HIS A 376 -0.53 5.38 9.96
C HIS A 376 0.50 6.50 9.99
N PHE A 377 1.61 6.30 9.28
CA PHE A 377 2.64 7.32 9.07
C PHE A 377 2.32 8.05 7.76
N ASP A 378 1.69 9.20 7.87
CA ASP A 378 1.18 9.94 6.72
C ASP A 378 2.27 10.78 6.02
N ARG A 379 2.12 11.01 4.70
CA ARG A 379 3.01 11.92 3.94
C ARG A 379 3.14 13.28 4.60
N ASN A 380 2.08 13.77 5.25
CA ASN A 380 2.03 15.08 5.90
C ASN A 380 2.99 15.23 7.10
N GLY A 381 3.67 14.16 7.50
CA GLY A 381 4.70 14.15 8.54
C GLY A 381 4.20 13.84 9.94
N PHE A 382 2.91 13.52 10.10
CA PHE A 382 2.35 13.03 11.35
C PHE A 382 2.13 11.52 11.33
N ALA A 383 2.46 10.86 12.44
CA ALA A 383 2.04 9.50 12.74
C ALA A 383 0.69 9.58 13.47
N TYR A 384 -0.34 8.99 12.90
CA TYR A 384 -1.69 8.91 13.47
C TYR A 384 -1.91 7.56 14.12
N VAL A 385 -2.51 7.56 15.30
CA VAL A 385 -3.02 6.35 15.97
C VAL A 385 -4.53 6.49 16.10
N LEU A 386 -5.26 5.64 15.39
CA LEU A 386 -6.73 5.63 15.39
C LEU A 386 -7.25 4.36 16.07
N ASP A 387 -8.38 4.45 16.75
CA ASP A 387 -9.14 3.26 17.13
C ASP A 387 -9.76 2.67 15.86
N ARG A 388 -9.28 1.48 15.43
CA ARG A 388 -9.70 0.88 14.15
C ARG A 388 -11.15 0.42 14.13
N THR A 389 -11.79 0.35 15.29
CA THR A 389 -13.21 -0.03 15.38
C THR A 389 -14.17 1.10 15.02
N ASN A 390 -13.72 2.37 15.14
CA ASN A 390 -14.63 3.51 15.04
C ASN A 390 -13.99 4.80 14.47
N GLY A 391 -12.68 4.82 14.18
CA GLY A 391 -11.98 5.97 13.61
C GLY A 391 -11.65 7.09 14.59
N THR A 392 -11.80 6.88 15.91
CA THR A 392 -11.42 7.88 16.91
C THR A 392 -9.91 8.09 16.92
N LEU A 393 -9.47 9.37 16.89
CA LEU A 393 -8.06 9.72 17.05
C LEU A 393 -7.61 9.48 18.51
N LEU A 394 -6.59 8.66 18.69
CA LEU A 394 -6.01 8.33 20.00
C LEU A 394 -4.71 9.11 20.24
N GLU A 395 -3.82 9.19 19.25
CA GLU A 395 -2.56 9.95 19.30
C GLU A 395 -2.22 10.50 17.92
N ALA A 396 -1.46 11.61 17.88
CA ALA A 396 -0.89 12.16 16.66
C ALA A 396 0.43 12.88 16.95
N HIS A 397 1.54 12.40 16.36
CA HIS A 397 2.88 12.92 16.64
C HIS A 397 3.65 13.22 15.35
N LYS A 398 4.42 14.32 15.34
CA LYS A 398 5.38 14.57 14.24
C LYS A 398 6.46 13.51 14.25
N TYR A 399 6.65 12.78 13.16
CA TYR A 399 7.74 11.82 13.03
C TYR A 399 8.89 12.30 12.15
N VAL A 400 8.70 13.41 11.43
CA VAL A 400 9.71 14.14 10.64
C VAL A 400 9.62 15.64 10.89
N ALA A 401 10.40 16.45 10.19
CA ALA A 401 10.28 17.92 10.21
C ALA A 401 8.94 18.34 9.58
N VAL A 402 8.13 19.09 10.31
CA VAL A 402 6.82 19.59 9.87
C VAL A 402 6.71 21.07 10.24
N ASN A 403 6.46 21.92 9.23
CA ASN A 403 6.22 23.37 9.43
C ASN A 403 4.82 23.82 8.97
N TRP A 404 4.15 23.08 8.09
CA TRP A 404 2.82 23.42 7.57
C TRP A 404 1.70 23.38 8.62
N ALA A 405 1.93 22.64 9.73
CA ALA A 405 1.04 22.58 10.88
C ALA A 405 1.82 22.54 12.20
N GLU A 406 1.28 23.17 13.23
CA GLU A 406 1.85 23.13 14.58
C GLU A 406 1.67 21.74 15.21
N LYS A 407 0.45 21.21 15.14
CA LYS A 407 0.02 19.93 15.73
C LYS A 407 -1.30 19.48 15.08
N VAL A 408 -1.72 18.27 15.37
CA VAL A 408 -3.11 17.84 15.23
C VAL A 408 -3.84 18.15 16.53
N ASP A 409 -4.97 18.83 16.44
CA ASP A 409 -5.83 19.11 17.59
C ASP A 409 -6.59 17.82 17.96
N MET A 410 -6.28 17.26 19.12
CA MET A 410 -6.83 15.97 19.56
C MET A 410 -8.35 15.98 19.80
N LYS A 411 -8.94 17.16 20.02
CA LYS A 411 -10.37 17.31 20.23
C LYS A 411 -11.17 17.31 18.93
N THR A 412 -10.61 17.95 17.90
CA THR A 412 -11.26 18.09 16.60
C THR A 412 -10.75 17.11 15.55
N GLY A 413 -9.61 16.47 15.79
CA GLY A 413 -8.92 15.61 14.82
C GLY A 413 -8.30 16.39 13.64
N ARG A 414 -8.25 17.72 13.68
CA ARG A 414 -7.80 18.55 12.56
C ARG A 414 -6.40 19.10 12.81
N PRO A 415 -5.54 19.20 11.77
CA PRO A 415 -4.26 19.90 11.90
C PRO A 415 -4.48 21.41 12.14
N VAL A 416 -3.69 21.96 13.04
CA VAL A 416 -3.60 23.42 13.27
C VAL A 416 -2.60 23.98 12.25
N LYS A 417 -3.12 24.42 11.10
CA LYS A 417 -2.31 24.85 9.96
C LYS A 417 -1.57 26.17 10.21
N VAL A 418 -0.35 26.25 9.68
CA VAL A 418 0.48 27.46 9.63
C VAL A 418 0.38 28.02 8.21
N TYR A 419 -0.46 29.04 8.02
CA TYR A 419 -0.87 29.49 6.69
C TYR A 419 0.25 30.08 5.83
N GLU A 420 1.34 30.57 6.42
CA GLU A 420 2.52 31.03 5.67
C GLU A 420 3.22 29.91 4.88
N HIS A 421 3.02 28.66 5.31
CA HIS A 421 3.55 27.46 4.65
C HIS A 421 2.50 26.77 3.76
N SER A 422 1.40 27.44 3.45
CA SER A 422 0.27 26.88 2.70
C SER A 422 0.09 27.62 1.38
N PRO A 423 0.41 27.05 0.20
CA PRO A 423 0.14 27.67 -1.08
C PRO A 423 -1.37 27.80 -1.28
N LEU A 424 -1.86 28.90 -1.82
CA LEU A 424 -3.27 29.09 -2.08
C LEU A 424 -3.56 29.74 -3.44
N LEU A 425 -3.01 30.92 -3.66
CA LEU A 425 -3.30 31.71 -4.86
C LEU A 425 -2.30 31.40 -5.97
N VAL A 426 -2.76 31.51 -7.21
CA VAL A 426 -1.90 31.40 -8.39
C VAL A 426 -0.71 32.35 -8.29
N ASN A 427 0.49 31.85 -8.60
CA ASN A 427 1.78 32.53 -8.47
C ASN A 427 2.20 32.92 -7.04
N GLN A 428 1.51 32.46 -6.01
CA GLN A 428 1.90 32.63 -4.62
C GLN A 428 2.71 31.41 -4.16
N MET A 429 4.03 31.58 -4.07
CA MET A 429 4.94 30.52 -3.60
C MET A 429 4.83 30.38 -2.08
N ALA A 430 4.77 29.14 -1.60
CA ALA A 430 4.93 28.78 -0.20
C ALA A 430 6.07 27.77 -0.02
N GLN A 431 6.67 27.72 1.18
CA GLN A 431 7.70 26.73 1.54
C GLN A 431 7.13 25.78 2.60
N ALA A 432 7.06 24.51 2.28
CA ALA A 432 6.53 23.49 3.18
C ALA A 432 7.54 22.38 3.48
N CYS A 433 7.50 21.87 4.69
CA CYS A 433 8.15 20.66 5.14
C CYS A 433 7.11 19.74 5.82
N PRO A 434 7.06 18.45 5.45
CA PRO A 434 7.82 17.80 4.40
C PRO A 434 7.46 18.28 2.99
N SER A 435 8.18 17.79 1.96
CA SER A 435 7.82 17.98 0.55
C SER A 435 6.61 17.13 0.18
N ALA A 436 6.11 17.23 -1.05
CA ALA A 436 5.04 16.38 -1.58
C ALA A 436 5.36 14.87 -1.52
N MET A 437 6.65 14.47 -1.59
CA MET A 437 7.06 13.09 -1.34
C MET A 437 6.86 12.64 0.11
N GLY A 438 6.47 13.54 0.99
CA GLY A 438 6.13 13.25 2.36
C GLY A 438 7.30 13.00 3.30
N GLY A 439 6.98 12.86 4.57
CA GLY A 439 7.88 12.31 5.59
C GLY A 439 8.25 10.85 5.32
N LYS A 440 7.39 10.11 4.68
CA LYS A 440 7.54 8.87 3.90
C LYS A 440 6.45 8.83 2.83
N ASP A 441 6.60 8.01 1.84
CA ASP A 441 5.60 7.69 0.84
C ASP A 441 5.13 6.24 1.04
N GLN A 442 5.03 5.46 -0.01
CA GLN A 442 4.50 4.11 -0.04
C GLN A 442 5.38 3.06 0.68
N GLN A 443 6.66 3.34 0.94
CA GLN A 443 7.59 2.40 1.57
C GLN A 443 7.13 2.00 2.99
N PRO A 444 6.86 0.70 3.26
CA PRO A 444 6.21 0.29 4.49
C PRO A 444 7.15 0.25 5.70
N ALA A 445 6.63 0.67 6.85
CA ALA A 445 7.24 0.46 8.16
C ALA A 445 7.02 -0.98 8.65
N SER A 446 7.73 -1.37 9.70
CA SER A 446 7.51 -2.65 10.39
C SER A 446 7.40 -2.47 11.90
N VAL A 447 6.72 -3.41 12.57
CA VAL A 447 6.50 -3.39 14.03
C VAL A 447 6.55 -4.81 14.59
N ASP A 448 7.18 -5.00 15.77
CA ASP A 448 7.08 -6.26 16.48
C ASP A 448 5.76 -6.28 17.28
N PRO A 449 4.82 -7.21 17.00
CA PRO A 449 3.57 -7.34 17.75
C PRO A 449 3.74 -7.54 19.26
N ASN A 450 4.91 -8.02 19.71
CA ASN A 450 5.25 -8.14 21.14
C ASN A 450 5.74 -6.82 21.76
N ASN A 451 6.08 -5.83 20.94
CA ASN A 451 6.45 -4.47 21.33
C ASN A 451 5.75 -3.43 20.43
N PRO A 452 4.41 -3.40 20.43
CA PRO A 452 3.60 -2.75 19.39
C PRO A 452 3.69 -1.23 19.40
N GLU A 453 4.36 -0.62 20.37
CA GLU A 453 4.59 0.83 20.42
C GLU A 453 5.76 1.29 19.54
N ILE A 454 6.69 0.39 19.18
CA ILE A 454 7.94 0.72 18.50
C ILE A 454 7.87 0.31 17.02
N PHE A 455 7.89 1.30 16.15
CA PHE A 455 7.89 1.12 14.69
C PHE A 455 9.26 1.45 14.10
N TYR A 456 9.67 0.66 13.11
CA TYR A 456 10.86 0.92 12.30
C TYR A 456 10.42 1.56 11.00
N VAL A 457 10.70 2.85 10.87
CA VAL A 457 10.07 3.72 9.85
C VAL A 457 11.12 4.27 8.90
N PRO A 458 11.02 3.96 7.58
CA PRO A 458 11.81 4.65 6.56
C PRO A 458 11.26 6.07 6.38
N THR A 459 12.14 7.09 6.42
CA THR A 459 11.69 8.49 6.38
C THR A 459 12.51 9.32 5.42
N ASN A 460 11.87 10.32 4.82
CA ASN A 460 12.46 11.33 3.96
C ASN A 460 12.67 12.65 4.71
N ASN A 461 13.70 13.41 4.30
CA ASN A 461 14.10 14.66 4.96
C ASN A 461 14.14 15.82 3.96
N TRP A 462 13.03 16.00 3.22
CA TRP A 462 12.90 16.97 2.14
C TRP A 462 11.80 17.98 2.43
N CYS A 463 12.02 19.21 1.97
CA CYS A 463 11.04 20.30 1.93
C CYS A 463 10.79 20.70 0.49
N MET A 464 9.83 21.58 0.25
CA MET A 464 9.54 22.08 -1.09
C MET A 464 9.23 23.57 -1.10
N GLN A 465 9.44 24.19 -2.26
CA GLN A 465 8.76 25.40 -2.69
C GLN A 465 7.64 24.95 -3.63
N ASP A 466 6.43 25.32 -3.32
CA ASP A 466 5.26 25.06 -4.16
C ASP A 466 4.65 26.37 -4.62
N THR A 467 4.39 26.48 -5.93
CA THR A 467 3.81 27.67 -6.55
C THR A 467 2.65 27.25 -7.45
N PRO A 468 1.39 27.41 -6.99
CA PRO A 468 0.21 27.13 -7.80
C PRO A 468 0.22 27.88 -9.12
N GLN A 469 -0.21 27.22 -10.19
CA GLN A 469 -0.26 27.76 -11.54
C GLN A 469 -1.70 27.97 -12.01
N THR A 470 -1.86 28.80 -13.04
CA THR A 470 -3.17 29.01 -13.67
C THR A 470 -3.65 27.72 -14.33
N ARG A 471 -4.83 27.27 -13.93
CA ARG A 471 -5.50 26.13 -14.55
C ARG A 471 -5.90 26.45 -16.01
N THR A 472 -5.56 25.55 -16.92
CA THR A 472 -6.10 25.52 -18.26
C THR A 472 -7.31 24.57 -18.34
N SER A 473 -7.76 24.22 -19.55
CA SER A 473 -8.83 23.23 -19.71
C SER A 473 -8.38 21.86 -19.20
N MET A 474 -9.25 21.18 -18.45
CA MET A 474 -9.05 19.78 -18.08
C MET A 474 -9.22 18.88 -19.30
N GLN A 475 -8.29 17.95 -19.47
CA GLN A 475 -8.43 16.80 -20.35
C GLN A 475 -8.10 15.55 -19.54
N GLN A 476 -9.03 14.61 -19.46
CA GLN A 476 -8.84 13.35 -18.76
C GLN A 476 -7.68 12.55 -19.40
N GLY A 477 -6.85 11.92 -18.58
CA GLY A 477 -5.66 11.20 -19.04
C GLY A 477 -4.48 12.09 -19.45
N VAL A 478 -4.56 13.39 -19.19
CA VAL A 478 -3.46 14.36 -19.35
C VAL A 478 -3.12 14.97 -18.01
N VAL A 479 -1.84 15.24 -17.75
CA VAL A 479 -1.36 15.84 -16.48
C VAL A 479 -2.18 17.06 -16.09
N TYR A 480 -2.74 17.03 -14.88
CA TYR A 480 -3.68 18.01 -14.33
C TYR A 480 -3.22 18.52 -12.96
N VAL A 481 -1.93 18.81 -12.80
CA VAL A 481 -1.33 19.26 -11.52
C VAL A 481 -1.45 20.78 -11.36
N PHE A 482 -0.93 21.57 -12.29
CA PHE A 482 -0.88 23.04 -12.26
C PHE A 482 -0.21 23.60 -11.01
N ALA A 483 0.95 23.08 -10.68
CA ALA A 483 1.87 23.61 -9.70
C ALA A 483 3.32 23.46 -10.16
N ASN A 484 4.18 24.41 -9.81
CA ASN A 484 5.62 24.28 -9.93
C ASN A 484 6.20 23.93 -8.57
N VAL A 485 6.74 22.73 -8.46
CA VAL A 485 7.32 22.21 -7.22
C VAL A 485 8.83 22.08 -7.37
N TYR A 486 9.59 22.70 -6.45
CA TYR A 486 11.03 22.56 -6.31
C TYR A 486 11.34 21.93 -4.96
N MET A 487 11.98 20.76 -4.95
CA MET A 487 12.34 20.04 -3.72
C MET A 487 13.77 20.30 -3.31
N TYR A 488 14.00 20.45 -1.99
CA TYR A 488 15.31 20.68 -1.40
C TYR A 488 15.45 19.98 -0.05
N GLU A 489 16.68 19.63 0.33
CA GLU A 489 16.95 18.99 1.62
C GLU A 489 16.63 19.93 2.80
N HIS A 490 15.88 19.43 3.78
CA HIS A 490 15.67 20.15 5.04
C HIS A 490 16.99 20.36 5.79
N LYS A 491 17.83 19.33 5.79
CA LYS A 491 19.18 19.37 6.36
C LYS A 491 20.17 18.82 5.34
N PRO A 492 21.10 19.65 4.82
CA PRO A 492 22.05 19.23 3.80
C PRO A 492 22.84 17.97 4.19
N GLY A 493 22.99 17.06 3.23
CA GLY A 493 23.73 15.81 3.37
C GLY A 493 22.99 14.69 4.14
N VAL A 494 21.72 14.90 4.46
CA VAL A 494 20.87 13.87 5.09
C VAL A 494 19.52 13.88 4.39
N ALA A 495 19.40 13.05 3.37
CA ALA A 495 18.19 12.98 2.54
C ALA A 495 17.14 12.00 3.09
N GLY A 496 17.58 10.93 3.77
CA GLY A 496 16.70 9.91 4.37
C GLY A 496 17.16 9.48 5.76
N ARG A 497 16.30 8.70 6.44
CA ARG A 497 16.60 8.09 7.75
C ARG A 497 15.73 6.87 7.99
N ILE A 498 16.31 5.79 8.51
CA ILE A 498 15.54 4.75 9.19
C ILE A 498 15.47 5.09 10.68
N LYS A 499 14.30 5.01 11.29
CA LYS A 499 14.07 5.35 12.70
C LYS A 499 13.39 4.22 13.45
N ALA A 500 13.73 4.06 14.74
CA ALA A 500 12.82 3.45 15.71
C ALA A 500 12.00 4.56 16.38
N PHE A 501 10.69 4.51 16.21
CA PHE A 501 9.77 5.54 16.67
C PHE A 501 8.68 4.95 17.56
N ASN A 502 8.50 5.53 18.75
CA ASN A 502 7.42 5.14 19.65
C ASN A 502 6.18 5.98 19.33
N VAL A 503 5.11 5.34 18.85
CA VAL A 503 3.88 6.01 18.38
C VAL A 503 2.98 6.51 19.50
N VAL A 504 3.15 6.00 20.74
CA VAL A 504 2.39 6.45 21.91
C VAL A 504 2.99 7.71 22.53
N THR A 505 4.33 7.80 22.55
CA THR A 505 5.05 8.93 23.18
C THR A 505 5.57 9.97 22.21
N GLY A 506 5.56 9.68 20.91
CA GLY A 506 6.11 10.54 19.85
C GLY A 506 7.64 10.63 19.87
N LYS A 507 8.35 9.71 20.55
CA LYS A 507 9.81 9.76 20.70
C LYS A 507 10.51 8.90 19.67
N THR A 508 11.55 9.45 19.03
CA THR A 508 12.54 8.69 18.28
C THR A 508 13.54 8.08 19.27
N LEU A 509 13.69 6.75 19.24
CA LEU A 509 14.62 6.01 20.12
C LEU A 509 16.02 6.00 19.53
N TRP A 510 16.13 5.75 18.23
CA TRP A 510 17.35 5.85 17.45
C TRP A 510 17.03 6.21 16.00
N ASN A 511 18.01 6.68 15.24
CA ASN A 511 17.87 6.91 13.81
C ASN A 511 19.22 6.73 13.08
N ASN A 512 19.16 6.19 11.86
CA ASN A 512 20.30 6.06 10.97
C ASN A 512 20.11 7.01 9.78
N PRO A 513 20.94 8.06 9.67
CA PRO A 513 20.87 8.96 8.52
C PRO A 513 21.44 8.31 7.27
N ASP A 514 20.86 8.65 6.11
CA ASP A 514 21.39 8.32 4.80
C ASP A 514 21.52 9.59 3.94
N LYS A 515 22.49 9.59 3.03
CA LYS A 515 22.68 10.67 2.04
C LYS A 515 21.66 10.59 0.90
N TYR A 516 20.98 9.45 0.78
CA TYR A 516 19.88 9.22 -0.15
C TYR A 516 18.55 9.21 0.59
N PRO A 517 17.44 9.56 -0.09
CA PRO A 517 16.13 9.30 0.46
C PRO A 517 15.91 7.80 0.69
N ASP A 518 15.07 7.45 1.66
CA ASP A 518 14.65 6.07 1.87
C ASP A 518 13.33 5.83 1.14
N TRP A 519 13.30 4.81 0.25
CA TRP A 519 12.13 4.49 -0.58
C TRP A 519 11.76 3.00 -0.54
N GLY A 520 12.57 2.17 0.12
CA GLY A 520 12.32 0.76 0.40
C GLY A 520 11.70 0.57 1.78
N GLY A 521 10.93 -0.51 1.95
CA GLY A 521 10.33 -0.86 3.23
C GLY A 521 11.32 -1.47 4.22
N THR A 522 10.85 -1.64 5.46
CA THR A 522 11.57 -2.34 6.51
C THR A 522 10.96 -3.73 6.78
N LEU A 523 11.75 -4.61 7.35
CA LEU A 523 11.39 -5.91 7.89
C LEU A 523 12.03 -6.06 9.26
N ASN A 524 11.28 -6.45 10.29
CA ASN A 524 11.85 -6.83 11.55
C ASN A 524 11.65 -8.31 11.88
N THR A 525 12.52 -8.88 12.71
CA THR A 525 12.47 -10.29 13.08
C THR A 525 12.59 -10.50 14.59
N ALA A 526 12.06 -11.62 15.06
CA ALA A 526 12.23 -12.04 16.47
C ALA A 526 13.71 -12.29 16.86
N GLY A 527 14.62 -12.33 15.88
CA GLY A 527 16.06 -12.31 16.10
C GLY A 527 16.61 -10.95 16.55
N GLY A 528 15.76 -9.93 16.65
CA GLY A 528 16.15 -8.57 17.04
C GLY A 528 16.90 -7.82 15.94
N VAL A 529 16.65 -8.13 14.69
CA VAL A 529 17.26 -7.52 13.52
C VAL A 529 16.20 -6.80 12.68
N VAL A 530 16.55 -5.61 12.19
CA VAL A 530 15.76 -4.88 11.18
C VAL A 530 16.54 -4.85 9.87
N PHE A 531 15.89 -5.26 8.78
CA PHE A 531 16.43 -5.20 7.43
C PHE A 531 15.81 -4.04 6.65
N TYR A 532 16.64 -3.35 5.87
CA TYR A 532 16.19 -2.31 4.94
C TYR A 532 17.22 -2.06 3.84
N GLY A 533 16.78 -1.45 2.74
CA GLY A 533 17.64 -1.05 1.64
C GLY A 533 17.71 0.47 1.49
N SER A 534 18.81 0.98 0.96
CA SER A 534 18.95 2.39 0.59
C SER A 534 18.89 2.59 -0.93
N LEU A 535 18.51 3.78 -1.38
CA LEU A 535 18.62 4.14 -2.80
C LEU A 535 20.05 4.14 -3.32
N GLY A 536 21.04 4.23 -2.41
CA GLY A 536 22.43 4.00 -2.75
C GLY A 536 22.78 2.55 -3.10
N GLY A 537 21.87 1.60 -2.87
CA GLY A 537 22.07 0.17 -3.13
C GLY A 537 22.68 -0.59 -1.95
N ASP A 538 22.78 0.00 -0.77
CA ASP A 538 23.21 -0.73 0.42
C ASP A 538 22.04 -1.46 1.05
N PHE A 539 22.11 -2.80 1.10
CA PHE A 539 21.21 -3.63 1.89
C PHE A 539 21.81 -3.82 3.28
N ARG A 540 21.05 -3.53 4.32
CA ARG A 540 21.54 -3.46 5.69
C ARG A 540 20.72 -4.32 6.65
N ALA A 541 21.43 -4.91 7.63
CA ALA A 541 20.87 -5.51 8.84
C ALA A 541 21.32 -4.65 10.03
N VAL A 542 20.37 -4.19 10.85
CA VAL A 542 20.66 -3.38 12.04
C VAL A 542 20.07 -4.00 13.30
N ASP A 543 20.71 -3.75 14.43
CA ASP A 543 20.19 -4.11 15.75
C ASP A 543 18.91 -3.31 16.05
N ALA A 544 17.81 -4.01 16.29
CA ALA A 544 16.50 -3.42 16.49
C ALA A 544 16.42 -2.46 17.68
N LYS A 545 17.24 -2.67 18.73
CA LYS A 545 17.23 -1.85 19.95
C LYS A 545 18.04 -0.57 19.82
N THR A 546 19.15 -0.63 19.07
CA THR A 546 20.15 0.45 19.06
C THR A 546 20.32 1.13 17.70
N GLY A 547 19.85 0.53 16.62
CA GLY A 547 20.08 0.96 15.25
C GLY A 547 21.51 0.68 14.76
N ARG A 548 22.39 0.06 15.54
CA ARG A 548 23.76 -0.25 15.14
C ARG A 548 23.76 -1.16 13.90
N ILE A 549 24.46 -0.77 12.84
CA ILE A 549 24.64 -1.59 11.65
C ILE A 549 25.43 -2.85 12.02
N LEU A 550 24.84 -4.02 11.81
CA LEU A 550 25.41 -5.33 12.04
C LEU A 550 26.07 -5.89 10.79
N TRP A 551 25.47 -5.58 9.63
CA TRP A 551 25.92 -6.02 8.32
C TRP A 551 25.42 -5.06 7.25
N SER A 552 26.19 -4.93 6.16
CA SER A 552 25.83 -4.14 4.98
C SER A 552 26.44 -4.75 3.74
N ARG A 553 25.66 -4.84 2.66
CA ARG A 553 26.09 -5.30 1.36
C ARG A 553 25.65 -4.35 0.27
N LYS A 554 26.58 -3.92 -0.58
CA LYS A 554 26.29 -3.13 -1.78
C LYS A 554 25.73 -4.04 -2.86
N LEU A 555 24.52 -3.73 -3.37
CA LEU A 555 23.87 -4.41 -4.49
C LEU A 555 24.06 -3.64 -5.80
N GLY A 556 23.62 -4.24 -6.91
CA GLY A 556 23.85 -3.72 -8.26
C GLY A 556 23.05 -2.46 -8.62
N SER A 557 22.02 -2.11 -7.85
CA SER A 557 21.16 -0.95 -8.08
C SER A 557 20.63 -0.38 -6.76
N GLY A 558 19.93 0.76 -6.83
CA GLY A 558 19.20 1.31 -5.69
C GLY A 558 18.10 0.36 -5.22
N ILE A 559 17.89 0.29 -3.90
CA ILE A 559 16.91 -0.60 -3.29
C ILE A 559 15.68 0.22 -2.91
N ILE A 560 14.58 -0.04 -3.61
CA ILE A 560 13.24 0.49 -3.33
C ILE A 560 12.24 -0.62 -3.06
N GLY A 561 12.67 -1.89 -3.18
CA GLY A 561 11.91 -3.08 -2.83
C GLY A 561 11.83 -3.31 -1.33
N ASN A 562 10.87 -4.14 -0.94
CA ASN A 562 10.62 -4.45 0.46
C ASN A 562 11.25 -5.80 0.82
N PRO A 563 12.12 -5.88 1.86
CA PRO A 563 12.70 -7.16 2.25
C PRO A 563 11.67 -8.10 2.85
N ILE A 564 11.86 -9.41 2.61
CA ILE A 564 11.10 -10.49 3.22
C ILE A 564 12.04 -11.52 3.85
N THR A 565 11.51 -12.39 4.73
CA THR A 565 12.25 -13.53 5.26
C THR A 565 11.36 -14.77 5.35
N TYR A 566 11.94 -15.91 5.10
CA TYR A 566 11.27 -17.22 5.10
C TYR A 566 12.23 -18.31 5.53
N GLN A 567 11.74 -19.54 5.75
CA GLN A 567 12.59 -20.67 6.12
C GLN A 567 12.26 -21.90 5.24
N VAL A 568 13.29 -22.52 4.67
CA VAL A 568 13.20 -23.80 3.95
C VAL A 568 14.36 -24.67 4.40
N ASP A 569 14.12 -25.97 4.56
CA ASP A 569 15.12 -26.97 4.99
C ASP A 569 15.88 -26.57 6.27
N GLY A 570 15.20 -25.87 7.19
CA GLY A 570 15.79 -25.43 8.45
C GLY A 570 16.67 -24.19 8.36
N HIS A 571 16.91 -23.62 7.19
CA HIS A 571 17.69 -22.40 6.97
C HIS A 571 16.77 -21.18 6.77
N GLN A 572 17.07 -20.09 7.48
CA GLN A 572 16.40 -18.81 7.30
C GLN A 572 17.04 -18.02 6.17
N TYR A 573 16.20 -17.55 5.24
CA TYR A 573 16.57 -16.72 4.11
C TYR A 573 16.00 -15.31 4.25
N VAL A 574 16.70 -14.34 3.66
CA VAL A 574 16.22 -12.96 3.51
C VAL A 574 16.35 -12.58 2.03
N SER A 575 15.25 -12.07 1.46
CA SER A 575 15.23 -11.69 0.04
C SER A 575 14.79 -10.25 -0.13
N VAL A 576 15.34 -9.56 -1.15
CA VAL A 576 15.02 -8.16 -1.46
C VAL A 576 15.18 -7.86 -2.95
N PHE A 577 14.30 -7.03 -3.50
CA PHE A 577 14.47 -6.46 -4.84
C PHE A 577 15.44 -5.27 -4.82
N ALA A 578 16.31 -5.21 -5.82
CA ALA A 578 17.13 -4.03 -6.12
C ALA A 578 16.87 -3.59 -7.57
N GLY A 579 16.41 -2.37 -7.72
CA GLY A 579 16.10 -1.74 -9.01
C GLY A 579 15.56 -0.34 -8.75
N ILE A 580 16.41 0.69 -8.95
CA ILE A 580 16.03 2.09 -8.76
C ILE A 580 14.84 2.47 -9.63
N GLY A 581 13.94 3.31 -9.12
CA GLY A 581 12.76 3.82 -9.79
C GLY A 581 11.77 4.42 -8.79
N GLY A 582 10.48 4.28 -9.08
CA GLY A 582 9.44 5.00 -8.35
C GLY A 582 9.52 6.50 -8.60
N TRP A 583 8.72 7.31 -7.94
CA TRP A 583 8.74 8.76 -8.16
C TRP A 583 10.13 9.36 -7.96
N ILE A 584 10.80 8.93 -6.90
CA ILE A 584 12.14 9.39 -6.54
C ILE A 584 13.21 9.02 -7.58
N GLY A 585 13.10 7.84 -8.18
CA GLY A 585 14.03 7.32 -9.18
C GLY A 585 13.62 7.60 -10.62
N LEU A 586 12.42 8.14 -10.87
CA LEU A 586 11.92 8.45 -12.20
C LEU A 586 12.87 9.30 -13.06
N PRO A 587 13.56 10.32 -12.50
CA PRO A 587 14.56 11.06 -13.28
C PRO A 587 15.65 10.17 -13.89
N VAL A 588 16.03 9.10 -13.22
CA VAL A 588 17.04 8.14 -13.70
C VAL A 588 16.43 7.16 -14.71
N THR A 589 15.29 6.54 -14.36
CA THR A 589 14.67 5.48 -15.18
C THR A 589 14.04 6.00 -16.46
N ALA A 590 13.58 7.25 -16.48
CA ALA A 590 13.02 7.92 -17.66
C ALA A 590 14.03 8.83 -18.37
N GLY A 591 15.26 8.99 -17.86
CA GLY A 591 16.29 9.82 -18.49
C GLY A 591 15.92 11.30 -18.55
N LEU A 592 15.33 11.86 -17.48
CA LEU A 592 14.89 13.24 -17.46
C LEU A 592 16.07 14.20 -17.31
N ASP A 593 15.92 15.43 -17.86
CA ASP A 593 16.91 16.48 -17.72
C ASP A 593 16.97 17.02 -16.28
N LEU A 594 18.07 16.74 -15.57
CA LEU A 594 18.29 17.20 -14.19
C LEU A 594 18.58 18.72 -14.08
N SER A 595 18.67 19.45 -15.20
CA SER A 595 18.71 20.91 -15.18
C SER A 595 17.32 21.55 -15.00
N ASP A 596 16.26 20.84 -15.34
CA ASP A 596 14.88 21.25 -15.03
C ASP A 596 14.55 20.95 -13.57
N LYS A 597 14.61 21.95 -12.71
CA LYS A 597 14.36 21.81 -11.28
C LYS A 597 12.91 21.48 -10.90
N TYR A 598 11.98 21.59 -11.86
CA TYR A 598 10.56 21.31 -11.66
C TYR A 598 10.13 19.96 -12.30
N GLY A 599 11.03 19.32 -13.04
CA GLY A 599 10.78 18.06 -13.73
C GLY A 599 10.34 16.97 -12.76
N ALA A 600 9.42 16.09 -13.21
CA ALA A 600 8.79 15.04 -12.40
C ALA A 600 8.29 15.58 -11.04
N ILE A 601 7.67 16.77 -11.05
CA ILE A 601 7.12 17.44 -9.86
C ILE A 601 8.20 17.60 -8.77
N GLY A 602 9.40 18.08 -9.16
CA GLY A 602 10.52 18.35 -8.26
C GLY A 602 11.50 17.19 -8.02
N ALA A 603 11.22 15.98 -8.49
CA ALA A 603 12.11 14.83 -8.32
C ALA A 603 13.47 15.01 -9.02
N THR A 604 13.53 15.73 -10.15
CA THR A 604 14.78 16.06 -10.85
C THR A 604 15.74 16.88 -9.99
N ALA A 605 15.24 17.84 -9.22
CA ALA A 605 16.04 18.64 -8.30
C ALA A 605 16.65 17.75 -7.20
N MET A 606 15.86 16.83 -6.67
CA MET A 606 16.30 15.89 -5.66
C MET A 606 17.34 14.89 -6.22
N ALA A 607 17.07 14.31 -7.39
CA ALA A 607 18.01 13.40 -8.05
C ALA A 607 19.36 14.08 -8.31
N LYS A 608 19.35 15.37 -8.70
CA LYS A 608 20.57 16.18 -8.87
C LYS A 608 21.29 16.39 -7.55
N ALA A 609 20.60 16.78 -6.48
CA ALA A 609 21.20 17.09 -5.19
C ALA A 609 21.83 15.86 -4.52
N THR A 610 21.25 14.67 -4.75
CA THR A 610 21.72 13.40 -4.17
C THR A 610 22.56 12.56 -5.13
N HIS A 611 22.83 13.05 -6.35
CA HIS A 611 23.57 12.32 -7.38
C HIS A 611 22.96 10.94 -7.72
N LEU A 612 21.62 10.83 -7.75
CA LEU A 612 20.95 9.56 -8.06
C LEU A 612 21.25 9.05 -9.47
N ASN A 613 21.61 9.94 -10.41
CA ASN A 613 22.01 9.55 -11.76
C ASN A 613 23.34 8.74 -11.82
N GLU A 614 24.10 8.69 -10.72
CA GLU A 614 25.28 7.85 -10.59
C GLU A 614 24.96 6.43 -10.13
N ILE A 615 23.71 6.16 -9.71
CA ILE A 615 23.26 4.84 -9.29
C ILE A 615 22.86 4.05 -10.54
N PRO A 616 23.44 2.86 -10.78
CA PRO A 616 23.07 2.03 -11.91
C PRO A 616 21.60 1.60 -11.86
N GLN A 617 20.94 1.56 -13.02
CA GLN A 617 19.66 0.87 -13.14
C GLN A 617 19.86 -0.63 -12.97
N GLY A 618 18.85 -1.32 -12.43
CA GLY A 618 18.87 -2.75 -12.21
C GLY A 618 17.46 -3.32 -12.08
N GLY A 619 17.37 -4.62 -11.95
CA GLY A 619 16.13 -5.34 -11.75
C GLY A 619 16.42 -6.76 -11.33
N GLU A 620 16.85 -6.94 -10.09
CA GLU A 620 17.27 -8.21 -9.53
C GLU A 620 16.60 -8.48 -8.18
N LEU A 621 16.23 -9.73 -7.97
CA LEU A 621 15.93 -10.31 -6.66
C LEU A 621 17.22 -10.91 -6.11
N TYR A 622 17.63 -10.49 -4.91
CA TYR A 622 18.77 -11.04 -4.19
C TYR A 622 18.31 -11.81 -2.96
N THR A 623 18.93 -12.95 -2.70
CA THR A 623 18.65 -13.81 -1.54
C THR A 623 19.90 -14.11 -0.73
N PHE A 624 19.77 -14.01 0.59
CA PHE A 624 20.84 -14.15 1.57
C PHE A 624 20.48 -15.18 2.64
N ARG A 625 21.47 -15.88 3.18
CA ARG A 625 21.38 -16.68 4.42
C ARG A 625 22.68 -16.63 5.20
N LEU A 626 22.70 -17.18 6.40
CA LEU A 626 23.94 -17.36 7.16
C LEU A 626 24.80 -18.40 6.43
N GLN A 627 26.11 -18.15 6.45
CA GLN A 627 27.11 -19.15 6.05
C GLN A 627 27.11 -20.30 7.07
N ASP A 628 27.27 -21.54 6.59
CA ASP A 628 27.34 -22.75 7.44
C ASP A 628 28.61 -22.77 8.29
#